data_38c22f87379422e787fb4d38574c0502
#
_entry.id   38c22f87379422e787fb4d38574c0502
#
_cell.length_a   1.000
_cell.length_b   1.000
_cell.length_c   1.000
_cell.angle_alpha   90.00
_cell.angle_beta   90.00
_cell.angle_gamma   90.00
#
_symmetry.space_group_name_H-M   'P 1'
#
loop_
_entity.id
_entity.type
_entity.pdbx_description
1 polymer ?
#
loop_
_entity_poly.entity_id
_entity_poly.type
_entity_poly.pdbx_seq_one_letter_code
_entity_poly.pdbx_strand_id
1 'polypeptide(L)'
;DVNKKQAKGRLARTTHDQYGEVLHTYTIKNALDDGSVLGFQVEHEDTIEPTSIKNYIFNRLRQNEKYASFSDDEINNFIDQMDGMEKESYLEPSSYESDEHIQKVIHKIFRPDNAYIKFDFQNGRPQKSAILTTSSIDMAKRYYHAIKEMTRDPEWLAKEFAGHPIRTGRTIEDSDFPRVAITYSIQENEDNSKQIQDEMKEIIKDYNDYYNTAWSIEDIERYNGDINNRLARKKAEFKQFGKQIDLVIVVDRLLTGFDAPTIQTLFVDRNLSYANLIQAFSRTNRTFPGKTKGLIVTFRKPSTMEQNVKDATKLYSEEQEESSLVYPTYAESNKRFKKAHKSLTTLVSNPTDINEHSPLETRVEFVKAFQELNNAYEALVTYDDYNDDMEKSKVLQEQVNTLEEYI
;
A
#
# COMPACT_ATOMS: atom_id res chain seq x y z
N ASP A 1 -12.61 17.03 -14.23
CA ASP A 1 -14.01 17.20 -13.72
C ASP A 1 -14.57 15.90 -13.12
N VAL A 2 -13.93 15.46 -12.05
CA VAL A 2 -14.23 14.22 -11.34
C VAL A 2 -15.65 14.16 -10.74
N ASN A 3 -16.23 15.32 -10.50
CA ASN A 3 -17.52 15.45 -9.78
C ASN A 3 -18.78 15.29 -10.65
N LYS A 4 -18.66 15.07 -11.96
CA LYS A 4 -19.84 14.91 -12.85
C LYS A 4 -20.82 13.83 -12.41
N LYS A 5 -20.33 12.74 -11.79
CA LYS A 5 -21.18 11.64 -11.32
C LYS A 5 -21.71 11.83 -9.88
N GLN A 6 -21.14 12.74 -9.11
CA GLN A 6 -21.49 12.93 -7.68
C GLN A 6 -22.44 14.10 -7.43
N ALA A 7 -22.52 15.07 -8.33
CA ALA A 7 -23.39 16.23 -8.14
C ALA A 7 -24.87 15.88 -8.34
N LYS A 8 -25.66 15.91 -7.26
CA LYS A 8 -27.12 15.86 -7.29
C LYS A 8 -27.67 17.26 -7.00
N GLY A 9 -28.53 17.78 -7.89
CA GLY A 9 -29.26 19.02 -7.66
C GLY A 9 -28.87 20.19 -8.56
N ARG A 10 -29.19 21.45 -8.14
CA ARG A 10 -29.00 22.70 -8.91
C ARG A 10 -27.58 23.28 -8.82
N LEU A 11 -26.65 22.63 -8.13
CA LEU A 11 -25.28 23.07 -8.02
C LEU A 11 -24.51 22.76 -9.31
N ALA A 12 -23.52 23.60 -9.63
CA ALA A 12 -22.59 23.38 -10.72
C ALA A 12 -21.94 21.99 -10.60
N ARG A 13 -21.91 21.24 -11.72
CA ARG A 13 -21.43 19.85 -11.73
C ARG A 13 -19.92 19.77 -11.90
N THR A 14 -19.32 20.82 -12.38
CA THR A 14 -17.90 20.89 -12.67
C THR A 14 -17.33 22.22 -12.21
N THR A 15 -16.01 22.27 -12.05
CA THR A 15 -15.30 23.53 -11.77
C THR A 15 -15.52 24.54 -12.90
N HIS A 16 -15.56 24.06 -14.15
CA HIS A 16 -15.87 24.89 -15.32
C HIS A 16 -17.27 25.50 -15.25
N ASP A 17 -18.30 24.68 -14.87
CA ASP A 17 -19.66 25.18 -14.72
C ASP A 17 -19.79 26.27 -13.63
N GLN A 18 -18.92 26.21 -12.64
CA GLN A 18 -18.94 27.13 -11.49
C GLN A 18 -18.10 28.37 -11.69
N TYR A 19 -16.94 28.26 -12.35
CA TYR A 19 -15.91 29.30 -12.42
C TYR A 19 -15.59 29.77 -13.85
N GLY A 20 -16.17 29.13 -14.90
CA GLY A 20 -15.93 29.47 -16.30
C GLY A 20 -14.73 28.74 -16.89
N GLU A 21 -14.14 29.31 -17.92
CA GLU A 21 -13.04 28.71 -18.66
C GLU A 21 -11.78 28.51 -17.79
N VAL A 22 -11.06 27.38 -18.05
CA VAL A 22 -9.82 27.04 -17.36
C VAL A 22 -8.71 27.98 -17.86
N LEU A 23 -8.16 28.81 -16.97
CA LEU A 23 -7.07 29.71 -17.30
C LEU A 23 -5.70 29.02 -17.29
N HIS A 24 -5.52 28.04 -16.43
CA HIS A 24 -4.29 27.25 -16.28
C HIS A 24 -4.59 25.89 -15.65
N THR A 25 -3.93 24.86 -16.14
CA THR A 25 -4.03 23.49 -15.60
C THR A 25 -2.66 23.06 -15.12
N TYR A 26 -2.56 22.65 -13.85
CA TYR A 26 -1.39 21.98 -13.29
C TYR A 26 -1.83 20.58 -12.86
N THR A 27 -1.44 19.59 -13.65
CA THR A 27 -1.85 18.20 -13.46
C THR A 27 -0.92 17.47 -12.51
N ILE A 28 -1.31 16.28 -12.06
CA ILE A 28 -0.41 15.39 -11.29
C ILE A 28 0.82 15.02 -12.12
N LYS A 29 0.66 14.87 -13.44
CA LYS A 29 1.77 14.64 -14.36
C LYS A 29 2.78 15.80 -14.30
N ASN A 30 2.33 17.04 -14.39
CA ASN A 30 3.23 18.19 -14.24
C ASN A 30 3.97 18.17 -12.90
N ALA A 31 3.27 17.81 -11.81
CA ALA A 31 3.87 17.72 -10.49
C ALA A 31 4.90 16.58 -10.36
N LEU A 32 4.72 15.48 -11.10
CA LEU A 32 5.71 14.39 -11.20
C LEU A 32 6.91 14.81 -12.02
N ASP A 33 6.69 15.41 -13.17
CA ASP A 33 7.74 15.88 -14.08
C ASP A 33 8.62 16.95 -13.40
N ASP A 34 8.02 17.83 -12.60
CA ASP A 34 8.72 18.84 -11.79
C ASP A 34 9.37 18.27 -10.52
N GLY A 35 9.15 17.00 -10.20
CA GLY A 35 9.63 16.39 -8.95
C GLY A 35 8.96 16.92 -7.68
N SER A 36 7.83 17.61 -7.81
CA SER A 36 7.07 18.16 -6.67
C SER A 36 6.33 17.09 -5.88
N VAL A 37 6.01 15.97 -6.51
CA VAL A 37 5.42 14.78 -5.91
C VAL A 37 6.06 13.51 -6.47
N LEU A 38 5.84 12.38 -5.78
CA LEU A 38 6.32 11.06 -6.19
C LEU A 38 5.19 10.26 -6.85
N GLY A 39 5.55 9.27 -7.67
CA GLY A 39 4.61 8.27 -8.16
C GLY A 39 4.21 7.25 -7.09
N PHE A 40 3.29 6.36 -7.45
CA PHE A 40 2.78 5.31 -6.56
C PHE A 40 3.18 3.91 -7.05
N GLN A 41 3.63 3.07 -6.14
CA GLN A 41 3.63 1.63 -6.32
C GLN A 41 2.40 1.08 -5.62
N VAL A 42 1.58 0.31 -6.34
CA VAL A 42 0.34 -0.27 -5.83
C VAL A 42 0.46 -1.78 -5.82
N GLU A 43 0.17 -2.38 -4.68
CA GLU A 43 0.13 -3.82 -4.48
C GLU A 43 -1.29 -4.22 -4.06
N HIS A 44 -1.75 -5.35 -4.58
CA HIS A 44 -3.08 -5.89 -4.32
C HIS A 44 -2.93 -7.25 -3.67
N GLU A 45 -3.21 -7.31 -2.37
CA GLU A 45 -3.06 -8.49 -1.57
C GLU A 45 -4.41 -9.21 -1.42
N ASP A 46 -4.42 -10.51 -1.66
CA ASP A 46 -5.59 -11.34 -1.43
C ASP A 46 -5.56 -11.90 0.00
N THR A 47 -6.67 -11.74 0.71
CA THR A 47 -6.86 -12.25 2.08
C THR A 47 -7.88 -13.40 2.13
N ILE A 48 -8.56 -13.67 1.02
CA ILE A 48 -9.54 -14.75 0.89
C ILE A 48 -9.01 -15.77 -0.12
N GLU A 49 -8.88 -17.01 0.32
CA GLU A 49 -8.40 -18.08 -0.55
C GLU A 49 -9.30 -18.28 -1.77
N PRO A 50 -8.73 -18.47 -2.99
CA PRO A 50 -9.51 -18.66 -4.21
C PRO A 50 -10.53 -19.79 -4.11
N THR A 51 -10.20 -20.87 -3.41
CA THR A 51 -11.10 -22.00 -3.14
C THR A 51 -12.28 -21.61 -2.27
N SER A 52 -12.07 -20.73 -1.29
CA SER A 52 -13.14 -20.20 -0.44
C SER A 52 -14.08 -19.30 -1.22
N ILE A 53 -13.57 -18.46 -2.12
CA ILE A 53 -14.38 -17.64 -3.02
C ILE A 53 -15.22 -18.54 -3.93
N LYS A 54 -14.60 -19.56 -4.55
CA LYS A 54 -15.32 -20.52 -5.42
C LYS A 54 -16.45 -21.21 -4.68
N ASN A 55 -16.20 -21.74 -3.47
CA ASN A 55 -17.21 -22.40 -2.64
C ASN A 55 -18.34 -21.44 -2.23
N TYR A 56 -18.02 -20.20 -1.89
CA TYR A 56 -19.00 -19.18 -1.56
C TYR A 56 -19.94 -18.89 -2.74
N ILE A 57 -19.38 -18.68 -3.93
CA ILE A 57 -20.15 -18.43 -5.16
C ILE A 57 -21.01 -19.66 -5.49
N PHE A 58 -20.45 -20.86 -5.42
CA PHE A 58 -21.16 -22.11 -5.67
C PHE A 58 -22.41 -22.24 -4.79
N ASN A 59 -22.26 -22.05 -3.48
CA ASN A 59 -23.39 -22.13 -2.54
C ASN A 59 -24.45 -21.06 -2.84
N ARG A 60 -24.04 -19.86 -3.22
CA ARG A 60 -24.96 -18.77 -3.57
C ARG A 60 -25.71 -19.03 -4.87
N LEU A 61 -25.05 -19.60 -5.88
CA LEU A 61 -25.70 -20.01 -7.13
C LEU A 61 -26.67 -21.16 -6.91
N ARG A 62 -26.35 -22.15 -6.06
CA ARG A 62 -27.24 -23.24 -5.68
C ARG A 62 -28.52 -22.79 -5.02
N GLN A 63 -28.51 -21.70 -4.27
CA GLN A 63 -29.69 -21.12 -3.64
C GLN A 63 -30.55 -20.28 -4.61
N ASN A 64 -30.06 -20.02 -5.81
CA ASN A 64 -30.74 -19.18 -6.79
C ASN A 64 -31.54 -20.07 -7.75
N GLU A 65 -32.87 -19.83 -7.86
CA GLU A 65 -33.80 -20.58 -8.70
C GLU A 65 -33.37 -20.66 -10.18
N LYS A 66 -32.66 -19.63 -10.67
CA LYS A 66 -32.15 -19.60 -12.05
C LYS A 66 -31.18 -20.75 -12.36
N TYR A 67 -30.47 -21.24 -11.37
CA TYR A 67 -29.46 -22.29 -11.51
C TYR A 67 -29.91 -23.63 -10.90
N ALA A 68 -31.16 -23.76 -10.48
CA ALA A 68 -31.70 -24.97 -9.82
C ALA A 68 -31.60 -26.23 -10.68
N SER A 69 -31.65 -26.09 -12.01
CA SER A 69 -31.56 -27.21 -12.97
C SER A 69 -30.11 -27.58 -13.36
N PHE A 70 -29.12 -26.78 -12.97
CA PHE A 70 -27.73 -27.02 -13.34
C PHE A 70 -27.13 -28.13 -12.46
N SER A 71 -26.29 -28.98 -13.04
CA SER A 71 -25.44 -29.92 -12.31
C SER A 71 -24.31 -29.16 -11.56
N ASP A 72 -23.69 -29.84 -10.63
CA ASP A 72 -22.52 -29.25 -9.91
C ASP A 72 -21.37 -28.92 -10.84
N ASP A 73 -21.16 -29.76 -11.87
CA ASP A 73 -20.11 -29.54 -12.87
C ASP A 73 -20.40 -28.30 -13.74
N GLU A 74 -21.66 -28.11 -14.13
CA GLU A 74 -22.06 -26.92 -14.90
C GLU A 74 -21.87 -25.64 -14.08
N ILE A 75 -22.24 -25.66 -12.79
CA ILE A 75 -22.01 -24.51 -11.91
C ILE A 75 -20.52 -24.26 -11.71
N ASN A 76 -19.72 -25.29 -11.47
CA ASN A 76 -18.27 -25.15 -11.32
C ASN A 76 -17.61 -24.59 -12.60
N ASN A 77 -17.99 -25.11 -13.77
CA ASN A 77 -17.51 -24.60 -15.04
C ASN A 77 -17.90 -23.13 -15.28
N PHE A 78 -19.13 -22.75 -14.88
CA PHE A 78 -19.59 -21.37 -14.97
C PHE A 78 -18.74 -20.45 -14.07
N ILE A 79 -18.44 -20.87 -12.84
CA ILE A 79 -17.58 -20.10 -11.92
C ILE A 79 -16.15 -20.00 -12.45
N ASP A 80 -15.61 -21.08 -13.03
CA ASP A 80 -14.25 -21.10 -13.56
C ASP A 80 -14.06 -20.16 -14.78
N GLN A 81 -15.14 -19.87 -15.52
CA GLN A 81 -15.15 -18.93 -16.63
C GLN A 81 -15.28 -17.46 -16.18
N MET A 82 -15.70 -17.19 -14.94
CA MET A 82 -15.77 -15.82 -14.40
C MET A 82 -14.37 -15.22 -14.27
N ASP A 83 -14.25 -13.95 -14.62
CA ASP A 83 -13.03 -13.18 -14.30
C ASP A 83 -12.93 -12.83 -12.81
N GLY A 84 -11.84 -12.17 -12.40
CA GLY A 84 -11.62 -11.79 -11.00
C GLY A 84 -12.69 -10.83 -10.48
N MET A 85 -13.05 -9.83 -11.26
CA MET A 85 -14.05 -8.82 -10.85
C MET A 85 -15.45 -9.42 -10.74
N GLU A 86 -15.80 -10.34 -11.65
CA GLU A 86 -17.06 -11.07 -11.59
C GLU A 86 -17.15 -11.91 -10.31
N LYS A 87 -16.08 -12.65 -9.97
CA LYS A 87 -16.01 -13.42 -8.72
C LYS A 87 -16.12 -12.53 -7.49
N GLU A 88 -15.38 -11.43 -7.46
CA GLU A 88 -15.40 -10.45 -6.37
C GLU A 88 -16.75 -9.75 -6.20
N SER A 89 -17.57 -9.66 -7.26
CA SER A 89 -18.92 -9.08 -7.19
C SER A 89 -19.87 -9.84 -6.28
N TYR A 90 -19.62 -11.14 -6.08
CA TYR A 90 -20.38 -11.99 -5.17
C TYR A 90 -20.00 -11.78 -3.70
N LEU A 91 -18.80 -11.28 -3.41
CA LEU A 91 -18.32 -11.08 -2.03
C LEU A 91 -19.00 -9.87 -1.39
N GLU A 92 -19.59 -10.11 -0.24
CA GLU A 92 -20.20 -9.06 0.59
C GLU A 92 -19.15 -8.34 1.45
N PRO A 93 -19.43 -7.12 1.94
CA PRO A 93 -18.53 -6.41 2.86
C PRO A 93 -18.14 -7.25 4.07
N SER A 94 -19.09 -8.03 4.62
CA SER A 94 -18.87 -8.94 5.75
C SER A 94 -17.83 -10.03 5.51
N SER A 95 -17.56 -10.38 4.25
CA SER A 95 -16.50 -11.35 3.90
C SER A 95 -15.12 -10.85 4.33
N TYR A 96 -14.94 -9.55 4.51
CA TYR A 96 -13.71 -8.88 4.92
C TYR A 96 -13.76 -8.34 6.37
N GLU A 97 -14.70 -8.83 7.19
CA GLU A 97 -14.90 -8.38 8.58
C GLU A 97 -14.62 -9.49 9.61
N SER A 98 -14.09 -10.63 9.17
CA SER A 98 -13.72 -11.73 10.06
C SER A 98 -12.41 -11.45 10.80
N ASP A 99 -12.22 -12.08 11.95
CA ASP A 99 -10.93 -12.04 12.68
C ASP A 99 -9.81 -12.68 11.86
N GLU A 100 -10.13 -13.72 11.06
CA GLU A 100 -9.18 -14.33 10.15
C GLU A 100 -8.65 -13.32 9.10
N HIS A 101 -9.53 -12.50 8.53
CA HIS A 101 -9.13 -11.44 7.61
C HIS A 101 -8.20 -10.43 8.31
N ILE A 102 -8.58 -9.96 9.51
CA ILE A 102 -7.76 -9.03 10.31
C ILE A 102 -6.37 -9.61 10.56
N GLN A 103 -6.28 -10.87 10.99
CA GLN A 103 -5.00 -11.54 11.24
C GLN A 103 -4.15 -11.67 9.97
N LYS A 104 -4.75 -12.01 8.83
CA LYS A 104 -4.04 -12.06 7.53
C LYS A 104 -3.50 -10.69 7.13
N VAL A 105 -4.30 -9.62 7.29
CA VAL A 105 -3.84 -8.25 7.00
C VAL A 105 -2.69 -7.85 7.93
N ILE A 106 -2.80 -8.10 9.23
CA ILE A 106 -1.74 -7.81 10.21
C ILE A 106 -0.46 -8.57 9.85
N HIS A 107 -0.57 -9.86 9.53
CA HIS A 107 0.57 -10.66 9.11
C HIS A 107 1.25 -10.08 7.85
N LYS A 108 0.46 -9.69 6.86
CA LYS A 108 0.98 -9.06 5.63
C LYS A 108 1.64 -7.71 5.89
N ILE A 109 1.12 -6.88 6.82
CA ILE A 109 1.73 -5.59 7.19
C ILE A 109 3.07 -5.79 7.89
N PHE A 110 3.13 -6.74 8.83
CA PHE A 110 4.27 -6.90 9.74
C PHE A 110 5.17 -8.10 9.40
N ARG A 111 4.91 -8.83 8.30
CA ARG A 111 5.87 -9.79 7.78
C ARG A 111 7.23 -9.09 7.58
N PRO A 112 8.34 -9.68 8.03
CA PRO A 112 9.64 -9.00 8.08
C PRO A 112 10.03 -8.31 6.78
N ASP A 113 9.94 -9.03 5.65
CA ASP A 113 10.31 -8.51 4.34
C ASP A 113 9.49 -7.26 3.97
N ASN A 114 8.18 -7.30 4.24
CA ASN A 114 7.27 -6.19 4.00
C ASN A 114 7.54 -5.02 4.94
N ALA A 115 7.68 -5.28 6.24
CA ALA A 115 7.91 -4.24 7.23
C ALA A 115 9.18 -3.44 6.92
N TYR A 116 10.26 -4.11 6.49
CA TYR A 116 11.49 -3.44 6.11
C TYR A 116 11.32 -2.44 4.97
N ILE A 117 10.56 -2.81 3.94
CA ILE A 117 10.29 -1.95 2.79
C ILE A 117 9.25 -0.88 3.14
N LYS A 118 8.12 -1.31 3.74
CA LYS A 118 6.95 -0.44 3.96
C LYS A 118 7.20 0.65 5.01
N PHE A 119 8.10 0.39 5.96
CA PHE A 119 8.50 1.35 7.00
C PHE A 119 9.92 1.92 6.80
N ASP A 120 10.60 1.56 5.70
CA ASP A 120 11.98 1.98 5.38
C ASP A 120 12.92 1.75 6.57
N PHE A 121 13.16 0.48 6.91
CA PHE A 121 14.03 0.15 8.03
C PHE A 121 15.50 0.43 7.70
N GLN A 122 16.17 1.19 8.55
CA GLN A 122 17.60 1.45 8.50
C GLN A 122 18.18 1.17 9.88
N ASN A 123 19.22 0.35 9.94
CA ASN A 123 19.87 -0.06 11.20
C ASN A 123 18.84 -0.63 12.21
N GLY A 124 17.95 -1.52 11.75
CA GLY A 124 16.94 -2.17 12.58
C GLY A 124 15.80 -1.27 13.09
N ARG A 125 15.65 -0.05 12.55
CA ARG A 125 14.67 0.97 13.02
C ARG A 125 13.87 1.58 11.89
N PRO A 126 12.55 1.78 12.05
CA PRO A 126 11.70 2.36 11.02
C PRO A 126 12.01 3.86 10.83
N GLN A 127 12.25 4.26 9.58
CA GLN A 127 12.51 5.65 9.21
C GLN A 127 11.26 6.36 8.71
N LYS A 128 10.25 5.64 8.30
CA LYS A 128 9.01 6.15 7.73
C LYS A 128 7.81 5.66 8.52
N SER A 129 6.67 6.30 8.30
CA SER A 129 5.41 5.96 8.93
C SER A 129 4.40 5.46 7.91
N ALA A 130 3.36 4.78 8.38
CA ALA A 130 2.28 4.27 7.56
C ALA A 130 0.90 4.68 8.09
N ILE A 131 -0.10 4.62 7.22
CA ILE A 131 -1.51 4.73 7.54
C ILE A 131 -2.20 3.40 7.21
N LEU A 132 -3.04 2.89 8.11
CA LEU A 132 -4.01 1.84 7.82
C LEU A 132 -5.41 2.47 7.82
N THR A 133 -6.07 2.48 6.66
CA THR A 133 -7.47 2.93 6.58
C THR A 133 -8.42 1.75 6.51
N THR A 134 -9.47 1.80 7.31
CA THR A 134 -10.45 0.72 7.47
C THR A 134 -11.85 1.15 7.05
N SER A 135 -12.75 0.18 6.88
CA SER A 135 -14.13 0.43 6.42
C SER A 135 -15.04 1.07 7.47
N SER A 136 -14.73 0.90 8.75
CA SER A 136 -15.57 1.37 9.87
C SER A 136 -14.74 1.63 11.13
N ILE A 137 -15.34 2.32 12.08
CA ILE A 137 -14.76 2.54 13.43
C ILE A 137 -14.56 1.20 14.13
N ASP A 138 -15.51 0.28 14.02
CA ASP A 138 -15.42 -1.05 14.60
C ASP A 138 -14.20 -1.81 14.07
N MET A 139 -14.00 -1.84 12.75
CA MET A 139 -12.82 -2.44 12.14
C MET A 139 -11.53 -1.76 12.61
N ALA A 140 -11.50 -0.42 12.69
CA ALA A 140 -10.33 0.30 13.18
C ALA A 140 -9.95 -0.11 14.62
N LYS A 141 -10.94 -0.25 15.50
CA LYS A 141 -10.73 -0.71 16.89
C LYS A 141 -10.25 -2.15 16.95
N ARG A 142 -10.86 -3.05 16.19
CA ARG A 142 -10.45 -4.46 16.14
C ARG A 142 -9.00 -4.60 15.64
N TYR A 143 -8.59 -3.86 14.63
CA TYR A 143 -7.18 -3.79 14.22
C TYR A 143 -6.28 -3.27 15.33
N TYR A 144 -6.68 -2.17 16.01
CA TYR A 144 -5.89 -1.60 17.08
C TYR A 144 -5.66 -2.61 18.21
N HIS A 145 -6.72 -3.28 18.68
CA HIS A 145 -6.61 -4.27 19.75
C HIS A 145 -5.79 -5.49 19.32
N ALA A 146 -6.02 -6.03 18.12
CA ALA A 146 -5.28 -7.17 17.61
C ALA A 146 -3.76 -6.88 17.49
N ILE A 147 -3.39 -5.68 17.02
CA ILE A 147 -1.98 -5.28 16.93
C ILE A 147 -1.39 -5.08 18.34
N LYS A 148 -2.15 -4.50 19.28
CA LYS A 148 -1.70 -4.32 20.68
C LYS A 148 -1.53 -5.64 21.41
N GLU A 149 -2.36 -6.63 21.15
CA GLU A 149 -2.20 -7.99 21.69
C GLU A 149 -0.94 -8.64 21.12
N MET A 150 -0.75 -8.55 19.82
CA MET A 150 0.44 -9.04 19.14
C MET A 150 1.73 -8.41 19.73
N THR A 151 1.75 -7.11 19.95
CA THR A 151 2.93 -6.40 20.48
C THR A 151 3.21 -6.69 21.96
N ARG A 152 2.26 -7.24 22.70
CA ARG A 152 2.45 -7.72 24.10
C ARG A 152 3.09 -9.11 24.18
N ASP A 153 3.18 -9.81 23.06
CA ASP A 153 3.87 -11.10 22.97
C ASP A 153 5.31 -10.88 22.44
N PRO A 154 6.33 -10.81 23.33
CA PRO A 154 7.70 -10.61 22.92
C PRO A 154 8.24 -11.76 22.04
N GLU A 155 7.65 -12.97 22.17
CA GLU A 155 8.04 -14.12 21.37
C GLU A 155 7.50 -14.03 19.95
N TRP A 156 6.35 -13.35 19.77
CA TRP A 156 5.76 -13.22 18.44
C TRP A 156 6.65 -12.40 17.50
N LEU A 157 7.04 -11.19 17.90
CA LEU A 157 7.96 -10.35 17.12
C LEU A 157 9.30 -11.07 16.91
N ALA A 158 9.88 -11.65 17.98
CA ALA A 158 11.13 -12.37 17.87
C ALA A 158 11.01 -13.60 16.97
N LYS A 159 9.90 -14.34 17.01
CA LYS A 159 9.66 -15.55 16.22
C LYS A 159 9.42 -15.21 14.75
N GLU A 160 8.55 -14.23 14.46
CA GLU A 160 8.25 -13.83 13.10
C GLU A 160 9.46 -13.15 12.43
N PHE A 161 10.21 -12.34 13.18
CA PHE A 161 11.38 -11.64 12.66
C PHE A 161 12.71 -12.41 12.81
N ALA A 162 12.80 -13.42 13.67
CA ALA A 162 14.00 -14.26 13.79
C ALA A 162 14.00 -15.49 12.85
N GLY A 163 12.85 -15.93 12.38
CA GLY A 163 12.71 -17.14 11.55
C GLY A 163 12.97 -16.94 10.06
N HIS A 164 12.99 -15.69 9.57
CA HIS A 164 13.29 -15.37 8.19
C HIS A 164 14.69 -14.76 8.08
N PRO A 165 15.64 -15.45 7.43
CA PRO A 165 16.84 -14.80 6.96
C PRO A 165 16.40 -13.80 5.89
N ILE A 166 16.11 -12.56 6.31
CA ILE A 166 16.14 -11.47 5.37
C ILE A 166 17.52 -11.55 4.75
N ARG A 167 17.59 -11.73 3.43
CA ARG A 167 18.83 -11.92 2.67
C ARG A 167 19.92 -10.87 2.97
N THR A 168 19.59 -9.85 3.73
CA THR A 168 20.45 -8.74 4.11
C THR A 168 21.02 -8.83 5.52
N GLY A 169 20.74 -9.87 6.30
CA GLY A 169 21.18 -10.00 7.70
C GLY A 169 20.67 -8.88 8.63
N ARG A 170 19.61 -8.20 8.23
CA ARG A 170 19.00 -7.10 9.01
C ARG A 170 18.07 -7.69 10.05
N THR A 171 18.21 -7.26 11.30
CA THR A 171 17.31 -7.57 12.41
C THR A 171 16.53 -6.33 12.80
N ILE A 172 15.31 -6.49 13.31
CA ILE A 172 14.59 -5.39 13.97
C ILE A 172 15.19 -5.25 15.38
N GLU A 173 15.85 -4.11 15.61
CA GLU A 173 16.46 -3.79 16.90
C GLU A 173 15.53 -2.93 17.78
N ASP A 174 14.45 -2.42 17.18
CA ASP A 174 13.48 -1.58 17.88
C ASP A 174 12.45 -2.45 18.61
N SER A 175 12.63 -2.60 19.92
CA SER A 175 11.72 -3.36 20.78
C SER A 175 10.30 -2.78 20.86
N ASP A 176 10.13 -1.51 20.49
CA ASP A 176 8.86 -0.80 20.58
C ASP A 176 8.09 -0.75 19.24
N PHE A 177 8.68 -1.32 18.19
CA PHE A 177 7.98 -1.42 16.90
C PHE A 177 6.89 -2.51 16.95
N PRO A 178 5.70 -2.24 16.41
CA PRO A 178 5.20 -0.95 15.90
C PRO A 178 4.58 -0.06 16.99
N ARG A 179 4.90 1.23 16.98
CA ARG A 179 4.21 2.25 17.76
C ARG A 179 2.92 2.64 17.03
N VAL A 180 1.79 2.22 17.57
CA VAL A 180 0.48 2.35 16.92
C VAL A 180 -0.36 3.39 17.62
N ALA A 181 -1.01 4.25 16.82
CA ALA A 181 -2.06 5.14 17.28
C ALA A 181 -3.33 4.93 16.45
N ILE A 182 -4.47 5.29 16.99
CA ILE A 182 -5.75 5.24 16.30
C ILE A 182 -6.47 6.58 16.44
N THR A 183 -7.09 7.04 15.37
CA THR A 183 -7.92 8.24 15.39
C THR A 183 -9.09 8.14 14.42
N TYR A 184 -10.26 8.54 14.88
CA TYR A 184 -11.50 8.61 14.10
C TYR A 184 -12.36 9.79 14.56
N SER A 185 -13.35 10.17 13.76
CA SER A 185 -14.29 11.22 14.13
C SER A 185 -15.38 10.65 15.03
N ILE A 186 -15.60 11.31 16.16
CA ILE A 186 -16.71 10.99 17.07
C ILE A 186 -17.85 11.93 16.70
N GLN A 187 -18.96 11.36 16.18
CA GLN A 187 -20.16 12.14 15.90
C GLN A 187 -21.12 12.01 17.08
N GLU A 188 -21.63 13.15 17.57
CA GLU A 188 -22.49 13.18 18.77
C GLU A 188 -23.88 12.54 18.57
N ASN A 189 -24.29 12.32 17.31
CA ASN A 189 -25.63 11.88 16.94
C ASN A 189 -25.72 10.39 16.53
N GLU A 190 -24.70 9.56 16.81
CA GLU A 190 -24.77 8.13 16.56
C GLU A 190 -25.38 7.39 17.76
N ASP A 191 -26.22 6.39 17.51
CA ASP A 191 -26.94 5.60 18.53
C ASP A 191 -25.98 4.95 19.56
N ASN A 192 -24.73 4.70 19.20
CA ASN A 192 -23.67 4.12 20.05
C ASN A 192 -22.62 5.14 20.51
N SER A 193 -22.91 6.44 20.48
CA SER A 193 -21.93 7.50 20.77
C SER A 193 -21.27 7.35 22.15
N LYS A 194 -21.99 6.89 23.16
CA LYS A 194 -21.45 6.68 24.51
C LYS A 194 -20.43 5.53 24.56
N GLN A 195 -20.72 4.41 23.92
CA GLN A 195 -19.79 3.27 23.85
C GLN A 195 -18.53 3.65 23.08
N ILE A 196 -18.69 4.35 21.96
CA ILE A 196 -17.57 4.85 21.13
C ILE A 196 -16.69 5.81 21.94
N GLN A 197 -17.31 6.68 22.76
CA GLN A 197 -16.58 7.59 23.64
C GLN A 197 -15.84 6.85 24.77
N ASP A 198 -16.45 5.84 25.38
CA ASP A 198 -15.83 5.10 26.49
C ASP A 198 -14.63 4.29 25.98
N GLU A 199 -14.75 3.65 24.84
CA GLU A 199 -13.63 2.96 24.19
C GLU A 199 -12.52 3.93 23.76
N MET A 200 -12.87 5.13 23.28
CA MET A 200 -11.89 6.15 22.96
C MET A 200 -11.12 6.67 24.18
N LYS A 201 -11.75 6.71 25.36
CA LYS A 201 -11.08 7.03 26.63
C LYS A 201 -10.01 6.00 26.99
N GLU A 202 -10.28 4.71 26.77
CA GLU A 202 -9.30 3.63 26.98
C GLU A 202 -8.12 3.75 26.02
N ILE A 203 -8.38 4.03 24.75
CA ILE A 203 -7.37 4.26 23.72
C ILE A 203 -6.49 5.46 24.07
N ILE A 204 -7.10 6.58 24.47
CA ILE A 204 -6.38 7.79 24.88
C ILE A 204 -5.53 7.51 26.14
N LYS A 205 -6.03 6.74 27.08
CA LYS A 205 -5.27 6.33 28.27
C LYS A 205 -4.03 5.53 27.88
N ASP A 206 -4.18 4.52 27.02
CA ASP A 206 -3.06 3.70 26.54
C ASP A 206 -2.00 4.55 25.81
N TYR A 207 -2.45 5.52 25.04
CA TYR A 207 -1.58 6.50 24.38
C TYR A 207 -0.84 7.40 25.39
N ASN A 208 -1.56 7.89 26.41
CA ASN A 208 -0.99 8.71 27.46
C ASN A 208 0.08 7.97 28.26
N ASP A 209 -0.19 6.71 28.61
CA ASP A 209 0.74 5.84 29.33
C ASP A 209 2.04 5.63 28.52
N TYR A 210 1.93 5.44 27.20
CA TYR A 210 3.09 5.22 26.33
C TYR A 210 3.91 6.50 26.11
N TYR A 211 3.24 7.62 25.79
CA TYR A 211 3.93 8.87 25.42
C TYR A 211 4.12 9.85 26.58
N ASN A 212 3.70 9.47 27.78
CA ASN A 212 3.71 10.32 28.98
C ASN A 212 2.99 11.66 28.72
N THR A 213 1.75 11.57 28.21
CA THR A 213 0.85 12.69 27.96
C THR A 213 -0.35 12.61 28.91
N ALA A 214 -1.23 13.62 28.91
CA ALA A 214 -2.39 13.68 29.79
C ALA A 214 -3.65 14.16 29.03
N TRP A 215 -3.87 13.61 27.81
CA TRP A 215 -5.04 13.93 27.02
C TRP A 215 -6.28 13.26 27.59
N SER A 216 -7.43 13.93 27.48
CA SER A 216 -8.74 13.39 27.80
C SER A 216 -9.63 13.39 26.54
N ILE A 217 -10.83 12.84 26.65
CA ILE A 217 -11.80 12.84 25.53
C ILE A 217 -12.22 14.28 25.17
N GLU A 218 -12.25 15.16 26.14
CA GLU A 218 -12.53 16.59 25.96
C GLU A 218 -11.40 17.29 25.21
N ASP A 219 -10.18 16.74 25.25
CA ASP A 219 -9.01 17.24 24.56
C ASP A 219 -8.79 16.55 23.18
N ILE A 220 -9.80 15.90 22.61
CA ILE A 220 -9.67 15.07 21.41
C ILE A 220 -8.97 15.80 20.24
N GLU A 221 -9.17 17.09 20.09
CA GLU A 221 -8.50 17.90 19.07
C GLU A 221 -6.98 18.01 19.34
N ARG A 222 -6.58 18.12 20.61
CA ARG A 222 -5.17 18.17 21.01
C ARG A 222 -4.51 16.81 20.87
N TYR A 223 -5.20 15.73 21.28
CA TYR A 223 -4.77 14.35 21.04
C TYR A 223 -4.51 14.09 19.55
N ASN A 224 -5.47 14.46 18.71
CA ASN A 224 -5.32 14.32 17.26
C ASN A 224 -4.17 15.19 16.71
N GLY A 225 -3.98 16.39 17.27
CA GLY A 225 -2.87 17.28 16.94
C GLY A 225 -1.51 16.69 17.31
N ASP A 226 -1.42 16.00 18.44
CA ASP A 226 -0.20 15.31 18.88
C ASP A 226 0.13 14.13 17.97
N ILE A 227 -0.85 13.28 17.61
CA ILE A 227 -0.69 12.23 16.63
C ILE A 227 -0.14 12.78 15.31
N ASN A 228 -0.75 13.84 14.79
CA ASN A 228 -0.34 14.48 13.55
C ASN A 228 1.11 14.99 13.59
N ASN A 229 1.49 15.60 14.72
CA ASN A 229 2.84 16.14 14.89
C ASN A 229 3.90 15.03 15.00
N ARG A 230 3.58 13.91 15.66
CA ARG A 230 4.47 12.73 15.77
C ARG A 230 4.62 12.02 14.43
N LEU A 231 3.53 11.82 13.69
CA LEU A 231 3.56 11.27 12.34
C LEU A 231 4.40 12.13 11.40
N ALA A 232 4.15 13.44 11.38
CA ALA A 232 4.82 14.37 10.48
C ALA A 232 6.22 14.79 10.99
N ARG A 233 6.62 14.39 12.22
CA ARG A 233 7.90 14.74 12.86
C ARG A 233 8.17 16.24 12.84
N LYS A 234 7.11 17.06 13.02
CA LYS A 234 7.16 18.52 12.87
C LYS A 234 8.03 19.21 13.91
N LYS A 235 8.09 18.67 15.14
CA LYS A 235 8.91 19.22 16.23
C LYS A 235 10.22 18.45 16.37
N ALA A 236 11.26 19.11 16.87
CA ALA A 236 12.56 18.48 17.08
C ALA A 236 12.50 17.27 18.02
N GLU A 237 11.64 17.33 19.07
CA GLU A 237 11.41 16.21 19.98
C GLU A 237 10.84 14.97 19.29
N PHE A 238 9.98 15.15 18.27
CA PHE A 238 9.36 14.06 17.52
C PHE A 238 10.27 13.46 16.43
N LYS A 239 11.44 14.06 16.22
CA LYS A 239 12.50 13.45 15.41
C LYS A 239 13.33 12.45 16.22
N GLN A 240 13.21 12.50 17.56
CA GLN A 240 13.88 11.55 18.43
C GLN A 240 13.23 10.17 18.32
N PHE A 241 14.05 9.15 18.28
CA PHE A 241 13.62 7.77 18.24
C PHE A 241 12.76 7.42 19.47
N GLY A 242 11.69 6.63 19.30
CA GLY A 242 10.75 6.31 20.36
C GLY A 242 9.64 7.35 20.62
N LYS A 243 9.77 8.57 20.07
CA LYS A 243 8.73 9.62 20.16
C LYS A 243 7.81 9.69 18.94
N GLN A 244 8.09 8.87 17.95
CA GLN A 244 7.37 8.80 16.67
C GLN A 244 6.21 7.83 16.75
N ILE A 245 5.30 7.92 15.77
CA ILE A 245 4.28 6.91 15.49
C ILE A 245 4.70 6.22 14.19
N ASP A 246 4.65 4.88 14.18
CA ASP A 246 4.99 4.07 13.02
C ASP A 246 3.75 3.81 12.17
N LEU A 247 2.63 3.48 12.81
CA LEU A 247 1.36 3.19 12.15
C LEU A 247 0.23 3.96 12.81
N VAL A 248 -0.57 4.67 12.00
CA VAL A 248 -1.85 5.22 12.46
C VAL A 248 -3.01 4.51 11.79
N ILE A 249 -3.99 4.10 12.59
CA ILE A 249 -5.22 3.47 12.10
C ILE A 249 -6.30 4.54 12.03
N VAL A 250 -6.97 4.61 10.88
CA VAL A 250 -8.00 5.63 10.61
C VAL A 250 -9.19 5.03 9.84
N VAL A 251 -10.33 5.73 9.87
CA VAL A 251 -11.43 5.45 8.95
C VAL A 251 -11.33 6.42 7.76
N ASP A 252 -11.78 7.66 7.91
CA ASP A 252 -11.70 8.69 6.86
C ASP A 252 -10.73 9.83 7.21
N ARG A 253 -10.43 9.95 8.50
CA ARG A 253 -9.54 10.99 9.00
C ARG A 253 -8.13 10.84 8.40
N LEU A 254 -7.46 11.93 8.16
CA LEU A 254 -6.11 12.01 7.57
C LEU A 254 -6.03 11.62 6.07
N LEU A 255 -7.06 11.06 5.47
CA LEU A 255 -7.07 10.76 4.03
C LEU A 255 -7.23 12.03 3.19
N THR A 256 -7.74 13.12 3.78
CA THR A 256 -7.86 14.43 3.14
C THR A 256 -7.23 15.52 4.01
N GLY A 257 -6.60 16.52 3.38
CA GLY A 257 -6.11 17.71 4.08
C GLY A 257 -4.93 17.53 5.04
N PHE A 258 -4.34 16.32 5.15
CA PHE A 258 -3.22 16.03 6.04
C PHE A 258 -1.90 16.02 5.29
N ASP A 259 -0.88 16.68 5.84
CA ASP A 259 0.45 16.77 5.26
C ASP A 259 1.52 16.23 6.23
N ALA A 260 2.03 15.04 5.90
CA ALA A 260 3.13 14.39 6.59
C ALA A 260 4.06 13.68 5.58
N PRO A 261 5.12 14.33 5.13
CA PRO A 261 6.06 13.77 4.15
C PRO A 261 6.69 12.43 4.57
N THR A 262 6.74 12.18 5.87
CA THR A 262 7.25 10.93 6.45
C THR A 262 6.37 9.70 6.19
N ILE A 263 5.10 9.89 5.80
CA ILE A 263 4.22 8.77 5.47
C ILE A 263 4.65 8.21 4.12
N GLN A 264 5.14 6.97 4.12
CA GLN A 264 5.54 6.24 2.93
C GLN A 264 4.46 5.30 2.44
N THR A 265 3.79 4.60 3.37
CA THR A 265 2.87 3.52 3.04
C THR A 265 1.44 3.83 3.47
N LEU A 266 0.49 3.50 2.59
CA LEU A 266 -0.93 3.47 2.88
C LEU A 266 -1.44 2.04 2.71
N PHE A 267 -1.87 1.44 3.80
CA PHE A 267 -2.58 0.17 3.84
C PHE A 267 -4.08 0.42 3.74
N VAL A 268 -4.75 -0.22 2.78
CA VAL A 268 -6.14 0.06 2.45
C VAL A 268 -6.99 -1.20 2.69
N ASP A 269 -7.69 -1.24 3.82
CA ASP A 269 -8.69 -2.27 4.12
C ASP A 269 -10.11 -1.72 3.97
N ARG A 270 -10.36 -1.12 2.82
CA ARG A 270 -11.68 -0.61 2.41
C ARG A 270 -11.75 -0.44 0.89
N ASN A 271 -12.96 -0.32 0.36
CA ASN A 271 -13.13 0.00 -1.04
C ASN A 271 -12.98 1.53 -1.25
N LEU A 272 -12.08 1.90 -2.15
CA LEU A 272 -11.88 3.28 -2.59
C LEU A 272 -12.07 3.36 -4.10
N SER A 273 -12.57 4.47 -4.59
CA SER A 273 -12.76 4.72 -6.03
C SER A 273 -12.61 6.19 -6.36
N TYR A 274 -12.24 6.49 -7.60
CA TYR A 274 -12.13 7.84 -8.17
C TYR A 274 -11.36 8.84 -7.28
N ALA A 275 -11.99 9.98 -6.97
CA ALA A 275 -11.37 11.06 -6.21
C ALA A 275 -10.87 10.63 -4.83
N ASN A 276 -11.65 9.82 -4.11
CA ASN A 276 -11.29 9.33 -2.78
C ASN A 276 -10.04 8.46 -2.81
N LEU A 277 -9.88 7.65 -3.88
CA LEU A 277 -8.71 6.82 -4.09
C LEU A 277 -7.45 7.69 -4.28
N ILE A 278 -7.47 8.64 -5.23
CA ILE A 278 -6.32 9.50 -5.50
C ILE A 278 -5.98 10.40 -4.30
N GLN A 279 -7.00 10.91 -3.60
CA GLN A 279 -6.78 11.72 -2.39
C GLN A 279 -6.11 10.92 -1.27
N ALA A 280 -6.53 9.68 -1.06
CA ALA A 280 -5.90 8.78 -0.10
C ALA A 280 -4.45 8.45 -0.50
N PHE A 281 -4.22 8.09 -1.76
CA PHE A 281 -2.89 7.79 -2.29
C PHE A 281 -1.95 8.97 -2.15
N SER A 282 -2.44 10.20 -2.37
CA SER A 282 -1.67 11.44 -2.25
C SER A 282 -1.14 11.72 -0.83
N ARG A 283 -1.49 10.90 0.16
CA ARG A 283 -0.84 10.97 1.49
C ARG A 283 0.57 10.42 1.46
N THR A 284 0.88 9.54 0.52
CA THR A 284 2.17 8.84 0.45
C THR A 284 3.13 9.42 -0.60
N ASN A 285 2.70 10.35 -1.44
CA ASN A 285 3.51 10.84 -2.57
C ASN A 285 4.31 12.12 -2.29
N ARG A 286 4.34 12.59 -1.06
CA ARG A 286 5.16 13.77 -0.68
C ARG A 286 6.64 13.44 -0.73
N THR A 287 7.41 14.36 -1.27
CA THR A 287 8.87 14.25 -1.29
C THR A 287 9.46 14.31 0.12
N PHE A 288 10.40 13.43 0.40
CA PHE A 288 11.12 13.38 1.68
C PHE A 288 12.49 12.71 1.44
N PRO A 289 13.55 13.09 2.17
CA PRO A 289 14.88 12.49 2.00
C PRO A 289 14.83 10.95 2.05
N GLY A 290 15.43 10.32 1.04
CA GLY A 290 15.46 8.85 0.89
C GLY A 290 14.16 8.21 0.43
N LYS A 291 13.12 8.98 0.12
CA LYS A 291 11.83 8.46 -0.36
C LYS A 291 11.74 8.64 -1.88
N THR A 292 11.55 7.55 -2.60
CA THR A 292 11.51 7.51 -4.06
C THR A 292 10.10 7.35 -4.61
N LYS A 293 9.16 6.85 -3.80
CA LYS A 293 7.77 6.56 -4.20
C LYS A 293 6.84 6.50 -2.99
N GLY A 294 5.53 6.61 -3.25
CA GLY A 294 4.50 6.22 -2.31
C GLY A 294 4.17 4.74 -2.47
N LEU A 295 3.96 4.04 -1.37
CA LEU A 295 3.59 2.63 -1.35
C LEU A 295 2.12 2.49 -0.95
N ILE A 296 1.36 1.73 -1.72
CA ILE A 296 -0.06 1.47 -1.49
C ILE A 296 -0.25 -0.05 -1.47
N VAL A 297 -0.87 -0.56 -0.42
CA VAL A 297 -1.22 -1.98 -0.32
C VAL A 297 -2.70 -2.10 -0.04
N THR A 298 -3.43 -2.82 -0.88
CA THR A 298 -4.88 -2.99 -0.77
C THR A 298 -5.21 -4.43 -0.41
N PHE A 299 -6.22 -4.65 0.46
CA PHE A 299 -6.57 -5.97 1.00
C PHE A 299 -7.97 -6.45 0.65
N ARG A 300 -8.72 -5.71 -0.16
CA ARG A 300 -10.09 -6.06 -0.55
C ARG A 300 -10.25 -6.02 -2.04
N LYS A 301 -10.82 -7.08 -2.60
CA LYS A 301 -11.23 -7.16 -4.01
C LYS A 301 -10.08 -6.73 -4.95
N PRO A 302 -8.98 -7.47 -5.01
CA PRO A 302 -7.78 -7.08 -5.76
C PRO A 302 -8.05 -6.72 -7.21
N SER A 303 -8.82 -7.51 -7.95
CA SER A 303 -9.14 -7.24 -9.36
C SER A 303 -9.98 -5.97 -9.53
N THR A 304 -10.98 -5.78 -8.67
CA THR A 304 -11.82 -4.56 -8.66
C THR A 304 -11.00 -3.33 -8.29
N MET A 305 -10.09 -3.45 -7.32
CA MET A 305 -9.25 -2.35 -6.89
C MET A 305 -8.23 -1.99 -7.97
N GLU A 306 -7.64 -2.96 -8.64
CA GLU A 306 -6.75 -2.74 -9.78
C GLU A 306 -7.46 -1.94 -10.88
N GLN A 307 -8.71 -2.32 -11.21
CA GLN A 307 -9.50 -1.56 -12.20
C GLN A 307 -9.82 -0.15 -11.70
N ASN A 308 -10.19 0.02 -10.42
CA ASN A 308 -10.44 1.34 -9.84
C ASN A 308 -9.19 2.24 -9.90
N VAL A 309 -8.01 1.69 -9.68
CA VAL A 309 -6.72 2.41 -9.82
C VAL A 309 -6.50 2.84 -11.26
N LYS A 310 -6.69 1.94 -12.24
CA LYS A 310 -6.57 2.25 -13.66
C LYS A 310 -7.55 3.36 -14.08
N ASP A 311 -8.81 3.24 -13.69
CA ASP A 311 -9.85 4.22 -14.00
C ASP A 311 -9.57 5.59 -13.37
N ALA A 312 -9.14 5.61 -12.11
CA ALA A 312 -8.78 6.83 -11.41
C ALA A 312 -7.55 7.49 -12.06
N THR A 313 -6.52 6.71 -12.35
CA THR A 313 -5.29 7.22 -12.98
C THR A 313 -5.58 7.81 -14.36
N LYS A 314 -6.37 7.11 -15.18
CA LYS A 314 -6.78 7.60 -16.51
C LYS A 314 -7.54 8.92 -16.42
N LEU A 315 -8.40 9.06 -15.41
CA LEU A 315 -9.18 10.28 -15.22
C LEU A 315 -8.32 11.50 -14.84
N TYR A 316 -7.20 11.29 -14.15
CA TYR A 316 -6.30 12.35 -13.70
C TYR A 316 -5.10 12.61 -14.61
N SER A 317 -4.88 11.77 -15.65
CA SER A 317 -3.78 11.93 -16.61
C SER A 317 -4.18 12.55 -17.95
N GLU A 318 -5.42 13.07 -18.10
CA GLU A 318 -5.93 13.69 -19.34
C GLU A 318 -5.76 12.81 -20.62
N GLU A 319 -6.10 11.52 -20.54
CA GLU A 319 -6.24 10.59 -21.68
C GLU A 319 -5.00 10.34 -22.56
N GLN A 320 -3.86 10.95 -22.31
CA GLN A 320 -2.67 10.80 -23.13
C GLN A 320 -1.52 10.13 -22.38
N GLU A 321 -1.31 8.85 -22.68
CA GLU A 321 -0.28 7.93 -22.19
C GLU A 321 -0.55 7.29 -20.82
N GLU A 322 -0.47 5.94 -20.80
CA GLU A 322 -0.45 5.12 -19.59
C GLU A 322 0.71 5.55 -18.69
N SER A 323 0.34 6.23 -17.79
CA SER A 323 0.74 6.81 -16.52
C SER A 323 2.15 6.62 -15.99
N SER A 324 2.84 7.73 -15.95
CA SER A 324 3.94 8.00 -15.00
C SER A 324 3.48 8.06 -13.51
N LEU A 325 2.18 8.01 -13.22
CA LEU A 325 1.63 8.16 -11.86
C LEU A 325 1.69 6.88 -11.03
N VAL A 326 1.42 5.73 -11.64
CA VAL A 326 1.49 4.42 -10.97
C VAL A 326 2.63 3.63 -11.58
N TYR A 327 3.55 3.15 -10.75
CA TYR A 327 4.63 2.28 -11.20
C TYR A 327 4.06 0.96 -11.72
N PRO A 328 4.76 0.30 -12.65
CA PRO A 328 4.37 -0.99 -13.19
C PRO A 328 4.09 -2.01 -12.08
N THR A 329 3.29 -3.02 -12.37
CA THR A 329 3.09 -4.17 -11.47
C THR A 329 4.37 -5.01 -11.36
N TYR A 330 4.44 -5.91 -10.37
CA TYR A 330 5.55 -6.85 -10.25
C TYR A 330 5.76 -7.65 -11.55
N ALA A 331 4.70 -8.18 -12.14
CA ALA A 331 4.77 -8.95 -13.37
C ALA A 331 5.36 -8.13 -14.56
N GLU A 332 4.97 -6.87 -14.68
CA GLU A 332 5.50 -5.95 -15.70
C GLU A 332 6.96 -5.58 -15.40
N SER A 333 7.29 -5.32 -14.14
CA SER A 333 8.66 -5.04 -13.68
C SER A 333 9.58 -6.23 -13.90
N ASN A 334 9.13 -7.46 -13.62
CA ASN A 334 9.86 -8.70 -13.87
C ASN A 334 10.08 -8.93 -15.38
N LYS A 335 9.05 -8.66 -16.19
CA LYS A 335 9.19 -8.70 -17.66
C LYS A 335 10.21 -7.68 -18.16
N ARG A 336 10.22 -6.48 -17.61
CA ARG A 336 11.18 -5.42 -17.93
C ARG A 336 12.60 -5.81 -17.54
N PHE A 337 12.78 -6.35 -16.32
CA PHE A 337 14.07 -6.87 -15.85
C PHE A 337 14.61 -7.98 -16.77
N LYS A 338 13.79 -8.97 -17.09
CA LYS A 338 14.17 -10.06 -18.02
C LYS A 338 14.56 -9.54 -19.40
N LYS A 339 13.86 -8.53 -19.91
CA LYS A 339 14.18 -7.89 -21.18
C LYS A 339 15.51 -7.15 -21.11
N ALA A 340 15.74 -6.35 -20.08
CA ALA A 340 16.99 -5.60 -19.88
C ALA A 340 18.18 -6.56 -19.69
N HIS A 341 18.02 -7.62 -18.90
CA HIS A 341 19.02 -8.68 -18.74
C HIS A 341 19.40 -9.31 -20.08
N LYS A 342 18.40 -9.70 -20.89
CA LYS A 342 18.65 -10.25 -22.24
C LYS A 342 19.38 -9.25 -23.14
N SER A 343 19.03 -7.97 -23.07
CA SER A 343 19.68 -6.92 -23.87
C SER A 343 21.16 -6.79 -23.51
N LEU A 344 21.49 -6.74 -22.21
CA LEU A 344 22.87 -6.65 -21.74
C LEU A 344 23.69 -7.88 -22.12
N THR A 345 23.19 -9.09 -21.82
CA THR A 345 23.89 -10.35 -22.09
C THR A 345 24.04 -10.67 -23.59
N THR A 346 23.17 -10.09 -24.45
CA THR A 346 23.32 -10.18 -25.91
C THR A 346 24.41 -9.23 -26.42
N LEU A 347 24.54 -8.05 -25.80
CA LEU A 347 25.57 -7.06 -26.13
C LEU A 347 26.96 -7.51 -25.68
N VAL A 348 27.03 -8.04 -24.45
CA VAL A 348 28.28 -8.46 -23.79
C VAL A 348 28.04 -9.77 -23.06
N SER A 349 28.67 -10.85 -23.53
CA SER A 349 28.47 -12.19 -22.96
C SER A 349 29.18 -12.38 -21.62
N ASN A 350 30.30 -11.67 -21.39
CA ASN A 350 31.06 -11.69 -20.14
C ASN A 350 31.46 -10.27 -19.74
N PRO A 351 31.48 -9.94 -18.44
CA PRO A 351 31.88 -8.62 -17.94
C PRO A 351 33.27 -8.17 -18.45
N THR A 352 34.18 -9.12 -18.61
CA THR A 352 35.58 -8.90 -19.06
C THR A 352 35.71 -8.57 -20.54
N ASP A 353 34.65 -8.74 -21.35
CA ASP A 353 34.66 -8.46 -22.81
C ASP A 353 34.64 -6.95 -23.07
N ILE A 354 34.28 -6.13 -22.08
CA ILE A 354 34.30 -4.67 -22.12
C ILE A 354 35.49 -4.14 -21.29
N ASN A 355 36.34 -3.36 -21.94
CA ASN A 355 37.52 -2.74 -21.31
C ASN A 355 37.83 -1.38 -21.93
N GLU A 356 38.91 -0.75 -21.48
CA GLU A 356 39.35 0.57 -21.96
C GLU A 356 39.73 0.61 -23.45
N HIS A 357 40.03 -0.53 -24.05
CA HIS A 357 40.40 -0.66 -25.47
C HIS A 357 39.18 -0.94 -26.39
N SER A 358 38.00 -1.21 -25.77
CA SER A 358 36.76 -1.43 -26.54
C SER A 358 36.33 -0.13 -27.25
N PRO A 359 35.71 -0.20 -28.43
CA PRO A 359 35.21 0.97 -29.16
C PRO A 359 34.30 1.84 -28.25
N LEU A 360 34.42 3.15 -28.41
CA LEU A 360 33.64 4.09 -27.57
C LEU A 360 32.13 3.88 -27.67
N GLU A 361 31.64 3.60 -28.87
CA GLU A 361 30.22 3.28 -29.14
C GLU A 361 29.77 2.07 -28.29
N THR A 362 30.52 0.98 -28.36
CA THR A 362 30.22 -0.26 -27.60
C THR A 362 30.22 -0.02 -26.08
N ARG A 363 31.17 0.79 -25.59
CA ARG A 363 31.22 1.17 -24.16
C ARG A 363 30.01 2.01 -23.75
N VAL A 364 29.58 2.94 -24.59
CA VAL A 364 28.38 3.76 -24.31
C VAL A 364 27.11 2.91 -24.34
N GLU A 365 27.00 1.98 -25.28
CA GLU A 365 25.87 1.05 -25.34
C GLU A 365 25.83 0.11 -24.12
N PHE A 366 26.98 -0.39 -23.73
CA PHE A 366 27.11 -1.20 -22.50
C PHE A 366 26.65 -0.43 -21.26
N VAL A 367 27.17 0.78 -21.04
CA VAL A 367 26.77 1.60 -19.87
C VAL A 367 25.27 1.85 -19.85
N LYS A 368 24.66 2.15 -20.98
CA LYS A 368 23.20 2.34 -21.08
C LYS A 368 22.43 1.05 -20.75
N ALA A 369 22.84 -0.08 -21.33
CA ALA A 369 22.20 -1.37 -21.10
C ALA A 369 22.35 -1.82 -19.63
N PHE A 370 23.52 -1.60 -19.05
CA PHE A 370 23.77 -1.88 -17.64
C PHE A 370 22.93 -0.99 -16.70
N GLN A 371 22.87 0.31 -16.98
CA GLN A 371 22.01 1.23 -16.21
C GLN A 371 20.53 0.84 -16.31
N GLU A 372 20.07 0.45 -17.50
CA GLU A 372 18.69 -0.02 -17.68
C GLU A 372 18.42 -1.29 -16.88
N LEU A 373 19.36 -2.24 -16.87
CA LEU A 373 19.24 -3.47 -16.08
C LEU A 373 19.26 -3.18 -14.58
N ASN A 374 20.19 -2.36 -14.12
CA ASN A 374 20.29 -1.99 -12.70
C ASN A 374 19.02 -1.26 -12.21
N ASN A 375 18.52 -0.30 -13.00
CA ASN A 375 17.28 0.41 -12.67
C ASN A 375 16.06 -0.53 -12.65
N ALA A 376 16.01 -1.50 -13.58
CA ALA A 376 14.96 -2.50 -13.60
C ALA A 376 15.04 -3.46 -12.40
N TYR A 377 16.24 -3.83 -11.96
CA TYR A 377 16.50 -4.62 -10.77
C TYR A 377 16.12 -3.88 -9.49
N GLU A 378 16.57 -2.64 -9.32
CA GLU A 378 16.22 -1.82 -8.16
C GLU A 378 14.70 -1.60 -8.03
N ALA A 379 14.00 -1.48 -9.16
CA ALA A 379 12.54 -1.43 -9.16
C ALA A 379 11.93 -2.78 -8.74
N LEU A 380 12.47 -3.90 -9.22
CA LEU A 380 11.95 -5.25 -8.99
C LEU A 380 12.04 -5.67 -7.53
N VAL A 381 13.19 -5.43 -6.88
CA VAL A 381 13.43 -5.84 -5.48
C VAL A 381 12.54 -5.12 -4.45
N THR A 382 11.80 -4.12 -4.87
CA THR A 382 10.90 -3.37 -3.99
C THR A 382 9.51 -3.99 -3.83
N TYR A 383 9.21 -5.05 -4.59
CA TYR A 383 7.96 -5.80 -4.51
C TYR A 383 8.11 -7.01 -3.58
N ASP A 384 7.07 -7.30 -2.83
CA ASP A 384 7.04 -8.44 -1.93
C ASP A 384 7.16 -9.77 -2.69
N ASP A 385 6.51 -9.86 -3.86
CA ASP A 385 6.57 -11.01 -4.77
C ASP A 385 8.00 -11.37 -5.21
N TYR A 386 8.95 -10.42 -5.15
CA TYR A 386 10.34 -10.68 -5.52
C TYR A 386 10.98 -11.76 -4.65
N ASN A 387 10.76 -11.73 -3.34
CA ASN A 387 11.34 -12.72 -2.43
C ASN A 387 10.76 -14.10 -2.70
N ASP A 388 9.45 -14.19 -2.88
CA ASP A 388 8.77 -15.44 -3.21
C ASP A 388 9.25 -16.03 -4.54
N ASP A 389 9.42 -15.20 -5.56
CA ASP A 389 9.94 -15.61 -6.87
C ASP A 389 11.42 -15.99 -6.80
N MET A 390 12.23 -15.29 -6.00
CA MET A 390 13.64 -15.64 -5.81
C MET A 390 13.81 -17.00 -5.14
N GLU A 391 12.91 -17.43 -4.25
CA GLU A 391 12.94 -18.75 -3.66
C GLU A 391 12.53 -19.86 -4.66
N LYS A 392 11.58 -19.55 -5.54
CA LYS A 392 10.95 -20.55 -6.44
C LYS A 392 11.58 -20.62 -7.83
N SER A 393 12.16 -19.52 -8.32
CA SER A 393 12.63 -19.38 -9.72
C SER A 393 14.15 -19.45 -9.83
N LYS A 394 14.69 -20.61 -10.22
CA LYS A 394 16.12 -20.75 -10.57
C LYS A 394 16.56 -19.77 -11.65
N VAL A 395 15.69 -19.49 -12.63
CA VAL A 395 15.98 -18.57 -13.74
C VAL A 395 16.18 -17.15 -13.21
N LEU A 396 15.35 -16.69 -12.26
CA LEU A 396 15.52 -15.37 -11.66
C LEU A 396 16.80 -15.32 -10.83
N GLN A 397 17.11 -16.36 -10.05
CA GLN A 397 18.35 -16.47 -9.29
C GLN A 397 19.59 -16.36 -10.21
N GLU A 398 19.61 -17.09 -11.31
CA GLU A 398 20.70 -17.03 -12.29
C GLU A 398 20.84 -15.63 -12.92
N GLN A 399 19.72 -14.99 -13.26
CA GLN A 399 19.72 -13.64 -13.81
C GLN A 399 20.24 -12.57 -12.84
N VAL A 400 19.92 -12.70 -11.55
CA VAL A 400 20.42 -11.80 -10.49
C VAL A 400 21.89 -12.06 -10.23
N ASN A 401 22.32 -13.32 -10.16
CA ASN A 401 23.73 -13.66 -10.00
C ASN A 401 24.57 -13.10 -11.17
N THR A 402 24.06 -13.20 -12.41
CA THR A 402 24.73 -12.61 -13.58
C THR A 402 24.85 -11.10 -13.44
N LEU A 403 23.83 -10.39 -12.93
CA LEU A 403 23.92 -8.94 -12.68
C LEU A 403 25.02 -8.62 -11.67
N GLU A 404 25.15 -9.41 -10.58
CA GLU A 404 26.19 -9.22 -9.58
C GLU A 404 27.61 -9.38 -10.13
N GLU A 405 27.79 -10.18 -11.20
CA GLU A 405 29.08 -10.30 -11.90
C GLU A 405 29.47 -9.05 -12.71
N TYR A 406 28.50 -8.22 -13.10
CA TYR A 406 28.72 -6.96 -13.81
C TYR A 406 28.90 -5.74 -12.89
N ILE A 407 28.61 -5.88 -11.60
CA ILE A 407 28.83 -4.83 -10.57
C ILE A 407 30.25 -4.90 -10.04
#